data_0f3d56d1cd41cc18c9bff54cc162b1c0
#
_entry.id   0f3d56d1cd41cc18c9bff54cc162b1c0
#
_cell.length_a   1.000
_cell.length_b   1.000
_cell.length_c   1.000
_cell.angle_alpha   90.00
_cell.angle_beta   90.00
_cell.angle_gamma   90.00
#
_symmetry.space_group_name_H-M   'P 1'
#
loop_
_entity.id
_entity.type
_entity.pdbx_description
1 polymer ?
#
loop_
_entity_poly.entity_id
_entity_poly.type
_entity_poly.pdbx_seq_one_letter_code
_entity_poly.pdbx_strand_id
1 'polypeptide(L)'
;RIAATQGTALNQEIKETLKPKYADKVNIYDSIGPSGKVVITITAKAANKGEALKVSCDHLGISLAEVISFGDAENDVAMFEITGSAVAMGQADEIVKAAAKTVTGKNTEDGVAMAIDRILKTGSP
;
A
#
# COMPACT_ATOMS: atom_id res chain seq x y z
N ARG A 1 -11.40 12.63 -1.21
CA ARG A 1 -10.42 12.33 -0.16
C ARG A 1 -10.66 13.25 1.03
N ILE A 2 -10.83 12.69 2.20
CA ILE A 2 -10.84 13.41 3.48
C ILE A 2 -9.61 12.96 4.26
N ALA A 3 -8.80 13.88 4.70
CA ALA A 3 -7.66 13.62 5.57
C ALA A 3 -7.80 14.49 6.83
N ALA A 4 -7.70 13.87 7.98
CA ALA A 4 -7.74 14.54 9.26
C ALA A 4 -6.51 14.17 10.09
N THR A 5 -5.93 15.15 10.75
CA THR A 5 -4.81 14.99 11.68
C THR A 5 -5.35 15.19 13.08
N GLN A 6 -5.53 14.10 13.82
CA GLN A 6 -6.06 14.12 15.20
C GLN A 6 -5.17 13.23 16.10
N GLY A 7 -5.46 13.22 17.38
CA GLY A 7 -4.80 12.28 18.30
C GLY A 7 -5.20 10.82 17.99
N THR A 8 -4.32 9.89 18.30
CA THR A 8 -4.46 8.46 17.98
C THR A 8 -5.78 7.84 18.48
N ALA A 9 -6.26 8.26 19.68
CA ALA A 9 -7.50 7.76 20.25
C ALA A 9 -8.73 8.15 19.43
N LEU A 10 -8.79 9.40 18.96
CA LEU A 10 -9.89 9.88 18.10
C LEU A 10 -9.87 9.21 16.72
N ASN A 11 -8.69 8.96 16.18
CA ASN A 11 -8.55 8.25 14.92
C ASN A 11 -9.08 6.81 15.03
N GLN A 12 -8.80 6.14 16.14
CA GLN A 12 -9.29 4.79 16.39
C GLN A 12 -10.83 4.78 16.52
N GLU A 13 -11.41 5.71 17.27
CA GLU A 13 -12.87 5.87 17.41
C GLU A 13 -13.55 6.11 16.05
N ILE A 14 -12.98 6.97 15.20
CA ILE A 14 -13.47 7.21 13.85
C ILE A 14 -13.43 5.92 13.02
N LYS A 15 -12.34 5.16 13.06
CA LYS A 15 -12.23 3.87 12.35
C LYS A 15 -13.26 2.88 12.82
N GLU A 16 -13.40 2.68 14.13
CA GLU A 16 -14.35 1.75 14.74
C GLU A 16 -15.80 2.10 14.44
N THR A 17 -16.11 3.38 14.32
CA THR A 17 -17.45 3.87 13.99
C THR A 17 -17.75 3.72 12.47
N LEU A 18 -16.80 4.05 11.61
CA LEU A 18 -17.04 4.12 10.17
C LEU A 18 -16.83 2.79 9.45
N LYS A 19 -15.83 1.98 9.85
CA LYS A 19 -15.56 0.69 9.19
C LYS A 19 -16.79 -0.22 9.13
N PRO A 20 -17.50 -0.51 10.23
CA PRO A 20 -18.66 -1.41 10.19
C PRO A 20 -19.81 -0.89 9.31
N LYS A 21 -19.94 0.44 9.21
CA LYS A 21 -21.08 1.08 8.55
C LYS A 21 -20.85 1.34 7.06
N TYR A 22 -19.60 1.53 6.64
CA TYR A 22 -19.26 1.99 5.29
C TYR A 22 -18.14 1.19 4.61
N ALA A 23 -17.79 -0.01 5.10
CA ALA A 23 -16.70 -0.83 4.56
C ALA A 23 -16.84 -1.15 3.07
N ASP A 24 -18.09 -1.22 2.58
CA ASP A 24 -18.45 -1.44 1.18
C ASP A 24 -18.27 -0.19 0.30
N LYS A 25 -18.24 1.01 0.89
CA LYS A 25 -18.27 2.29 0.17
C LYS A 25 -16.96 3.06 0.26
N VAL A 26 -16.18 2.85 1.33
CA VAL A 26 -14.95 3.61 1.58
C VAL A 26 -13.79 2.71 1.95
N ASN A 27 -12.59 3.19 1.66
CA ASN A 27 -11.34 2.71 2.24
C ASN A 27 -10.94 3.68 3.36
N ILE A 28 -10.44 3.16 4.47
CA ILE A 28 -9.97 3.95 5.61
C ILE A 28 -8.56 3.45 5.95
N TYR A 29 -7.58 4.32 5.78
CA TYR A 29 -6.17 4.01 6.02
C TYR A 29 -5.58 4.97 7.05
N ASP A 30 -4.65 4.50 7.85
CA ASP A 30 -3.76 5.32 8.65
C ASP A 30 -2.44 5.54 7.92
N SER A 31 -1.85 6.69 8.11
CA SER A 31 -0.49 6.99 7.70
C SER A 31 0.16 7.94 8.71
N ILE A 32 1.47 7.89 8.81
CA ILE A 32 2.24 8.83 9.62
C ILE A 32 2.64 10.00 8.73
N GLY A 33 2.19 11.19 9.09
CA GLY A 33 2.58 12.43 8.41
C GLY A 33 3.99 12.88 8.78
N PRO A 34 4.55 13.88 8.05
CA PRO A 34 5.92 14.37 8.28
C PRO A 34 6.19 14.88 9.70
N SER A 35 5.15 15.28 10.42
CA SER A 35 5.25 15.72 11.82
C SER A 35 5.12 14.60 12.85
N GLY A 36 5.12 13.32 12.41
CA GLY A 36 4.87 12.16 13.28
C GLY A 36 3.42 11.99 13.71
N LYS A 37 2.51 12.83 13.22
CA LYS A 37 1.08 12.72 13.54
C LYS A 37 0.41 11.66 12.68
N VAL A 38 -0.47 10.87 13.29
CA VAL A 38 -1.30 9.91 12.56
C VAL A 38 -2.35 10.65 11.74
N VAL A 39 -2.41 10.35 10.45
CA VAL A 39 -3.37 10.92 9.49
C VAL A 39 -4.33 9.82 9.06
N ILE A 40 -5.63 10.00 9.30
CA ILE A 40 -6.66 9.16 8.68
C ILE A 40 -6.92 9.66 7.25
N THR A 41 -6.87 8.75 6.30
CA THR A 41 -7.28 9.00 4.92
C THR A 41 -8.51 8.15 4.61
N ILE A 42 -9.59 8.81 4.20
CA ILE A 42 -10.83 8.15 3.77
C ILE A 42 -11.01 8.44 2.28
N THR A 43 -11.16 7.38 1.48
CA THR A 43 -11.38 7.48 0.03
C THR A 43 -12.60 6.65 -0.36
N ALA A 44 -13.19 6.93 -1.52
CA ALA A 44 -14.18 6.02 -2.11
C ALA A 44 -13.57 4.63 -2.31
N LYS A 45 -14.39 3.57 -2.26
CA LYS A 45 -13.91 2.17 -2.35
C LYS A 45 -13.07 1.94 -3.60
N ALA A 46 -13.51 2.45 -4.75
CA ALA A 46 -12.78 2.36 -6.00
C ALA A 46 -11.56 3.29 -6.10
N ALA A 47 -11.35 4.22 -5.17
CA ALA A 47 -10.20 5.13 -5.17
C ALA A 47 -9.08 4.55 -4.29
N ASN A 48 -8.42 3.51 -4.77
CA ASN A 48 -7.28 2.86 -4.14
C ASN A 48 -6.14 2.65 -5.15
N LYS A 49 -4.95 2.29 -4.67
CA LYS A 49 -3.76 2.11 -5.51
C LYS A 49 -3.91 0.96 -6.52
N GLY A 50 -4.63 -0.10 -6.17
CA GLY A 50 -4.88 -1.22 -7.07
C GLY A 50 -5.73 -0.81 -8.27
N GLU A 51 -6.83 -0.11 -8.05
CA GLU A 51 -7.67 0.39 -9.15
C GLU A 51 -6.93 1.42 -10.03
N ALA A 52 -6.15 2.32 -9.42
CA ALA A 52 -5.33 3.25 -10.18
C ALA A 52 -4.29 2.53 -11.05
N LEU A 53 -3.68 1.46 -10.52
CA LEU A 53 -2.72 0.64 -11.26
C LEU A 53 -3.37 -0.10 -12.43
N LYS A 54 -4.57 -0.68 -12.26
CA LYS A 54 -5.33 -1.28 -13.37
C LYS A 54 -5.52 -0.31 -14.52
N VAL A 55 -6.05 0.88 -14.22
CA VAL A 55 -6.27 1.92 -15.25
C VAL A 55 -4.95 2.29 -15.94
N SER A 56 -3.86 2.39 -15.20
CA SER A 56 -2.54 2.70 -15.78
C SER A 56 -2.04 1.57 -16.68
N CYS A 57 -2.16 0.33 -16.26
CA CYS A 57 -1.76 -0.84 -17.04
C CYS A 57 -2.60 -0.98 -18.32
N ASP A 58 -3.91 -0.82 -18.21
CA ASP A 58 -4.82 -0.83 -19.37
C ASP A 58 -4.46 0.24 -20.39
N HIS A 59 -4.16 1.46 -19.92
CA HIS A 59 -3.76 2.57 -20.79
C HIS A 59 -2.42 2.30 -21.49
N LEU A 60 -1.48 1.65 -20.81
CA LEU A 60 -0.15 1.34 -21.34
C LEU A 60 -0.08 0.03 -22.13
N GLY A 61 -1.13 -0.79 -22.13
CA GLY A 61 -1.14 -2.11 -22.72
C GLY A 61 -0.22 -3.11 -22.01
N ILE A 62 -0.01 -2.94 -20.69
CA ILE A 62 0.85 -3.79 -19.86
C ILE A 62 -0.03 -4.75 -19.05
N SER A 63 0.31 -6.02 -19.04
CA SER A 63 -0.35 -7.01 -18.19
C SER A 63 0.00 -6.78 -16.72
N LEU A 64 -0.99 -6.84 -15.83
CA LEU A 64 -0.74 -6.79 -14.37
C LEU A 64 0.19 -7.92 -13.89
N ALA A 65 0.23 -9.04 -14.60
CA ALA A 65 1.15 -10.14 -14.31
C ALA A 65 2.64 -9.80 -14.56
N GLU A 66 2.90 -8.77 -15.37
CA GLU A 66 4.25 -8.27 -15.67
C GLU A 66 4.69 -7.15 -14.73
N VAL A 67 3.80 -6.69 -13.85
CA VAL A 67 4.07 -5.59 -12.91
C VAL A 67 4.67 -6.12 -11.62
N ILE A 68 5.69 -5.44 -11.15
CA ILE A 68 6.25 -5.60 -9.81
C ILE A 68 5.90 -4.35 -8.99
N SER A 69 5.23 -4.55 -7.86
CA SER A 69 4.82 -3.47 -6.98
C SER A 69 5.65 -3.44 -5.70
N PHE A 70 5.93 -2.24 -5.21
CA PHE A 70 6.62 -1.99 -3.94
C PHE A 70 5.72 -1.19 -3.01
N GLY A 71 5.74 -1.49 -1.72
CA GLY A 71 4.94 -0.75 -0.74
C GLY A 71 5.33 -1.05 0.70
N ASP A 72 4.84 -0.20 1.62
CA ASP A 72 5.14 -0.29 3.05
C ASP A 72 3.93 -0.04 3.96
N ALA A 73 2.76 0.27 3.38
CA ALA A 73 1.56 0.63 4.15
C ALA A 73 0.30 -0.12 3.69
N GLU A 74 -0.73 -0.14 4.52
CA GLU A 74 -2.00 -0.84 4.23
C GLU A 74 -2.63 -0.44 2.89
N ASN A 75 -2.45 0.81 2.44
CA ASN A 75 -2.98 1.27 1.16
C ASN A 75 -2.26 0.69 -0.07
N ASP A 76 -1.14 -0.03 0.12
CA ASP A 76 -0.40 -0.75 -0.92
C ASP A 76 -0.93 -2.18 -1.12
N VAL A 77 -1.62 -2.75 -0.14
CA VAL A 77 -2.11 -4.14 -0.18
C VAL A 77 -3.00 -4.38 -1.40
N ALA A 78 -3.92 -3.46 -1.72
CA ALA A 78 -4.77 -3.59 -2.90
C ALA A 78 -3.99 -3.63 -4.23
N MET A 79 -2.80 -3.06 -4.28
CA MET A 79 -1.88 -3.15 -5.42
C MET A 79 -1.13 -4.48 -5.41
N PHE A 80 -0.71 -4.96 -4.25
CA PHE A 80 -0.04 -6.27 -4.10
C PHE A 80 -0.90 -7.44 -4.56
N GLU A 81 -2.21 -7.39 -4.29
CA GLU A 81 -3.16 -8.46 -4.63
C GLU A 81 -3.33 -8.68 -6.13
N ILE A 82 -3.04 -7.68 -6.95
CA ILE A 82 -3.32 -7.72 -8.40
C ILE A 82 -2.07 -7.76 -9.27
N THR A 83 -0.88 -7.54 -8.71
CA THR A 83 0.37 -7.54 -9.48
C THR A 83 1.01 -8.91 -9.57
N GLY A 84 1.75 -9.14 -10.64
CA GLY A 84 2.49 -10.39 -10.85
C GLY A 84 3.51 -10.67 -9.75
N SER A 85 4.09 -9.63 -9.17
CA SER A 85 4.94 -9.73 -7.98
C SER A 85 4.77 -8.53 -7.07
N ALA A 86 4.79 -8.76 -5.77
CA ALA A 86 4.67 -7.75 -4.72
C ALA A 86 5.83 -7.83 -3.75
N VAL A 87 6.45 -6.69 -3.48
CA VAL A 87 7.62 -6.56 -2.59
C VAL A 87 7.29 -5.59 -1.47
N ALA A 88 7.24 -6.08 -0.23
CA ALA A 88 7.09 -5.23 0.94
C ALA A 88 8.45 -4.67 1.38
N MET A 89 8.43 -3.43 1.86
CA MET A 89 9.62 -2.81 2.47
C MET A 89 9.89 -3.39 3.85
N GLY A 90 11.16 -3.44 4.25
CA GLY A 90 11.57 -4.03 5.53
C GLY A 90 10.98 -3.38 6.77
N GLN A 91 10.63 -2.07 6.71
CA GLN A 91 9.96 -1.35 7.79
C GLN A 91 8.43 -1.51 7.81
N ALA A 92 7.84 -2.17 6.81
CA ALA A 92 6.39 -2.35 6.75
C ALA A 92 5.85 -3.19 7.92
N ASP A 93 4.61 -2.96 8.30
CA ASP A 93 3.92 -3.76 9.30
C ASP A 93 3.70 -5.20 8.79
N GLU A 94 3.53 -6.15 9.72
CA GLU A 94 3.40 -7.57 9.41
C GLU A 94 2.22 -7.90 8.50
N ILE A 95 1.12 -7.14 8.59
CA ILE A 95 -0.04 -7.28 7.68
C ILE A 95 0.36 -6.98 6.23
N VAL A 96 1.17 -5.95 6.02
CA VAL A 96 1.64 -5.54 4.69
C VAL A 96 2.66 -6.55 4.15
N LYS A 97 3.59 -7.01 4.99
CA LYS A 97 4.56 -8.06 4.63
C LYS A 97 3.88 -9.37 4.26
N ALA A 98 2.85 -9.76 5.01
CA ALA A 98 2.08 -10.97 4.73
C ALA A 98 1.29 -10.93 3.40
N ALA A 99 0.94 -9.73 2.93
CA ALA A 99 0.29 -9.54 1.64
C ALA A 99 1.26 -9.55 0.45
N ALA A 100 2.56 -9.42 0.69
CA ALA A 100 3.59 -9.42 -0.35
C ALA A 100 4.16 -10.81 -0.60
N LYS A 101 4.74 -11.03 -1.80
CA LYS A 101 5.47 -12.28 -2.11
C LYS A 101 6.84 -12.33 -1.47
N THR A 102 7.50 -11.17 -1.37
CA THR A 102 8.85 -11.05 -0.80
C THR A 102 8.98 -9.78 0.03
N VAL A 103 9.98 -9.74 0.89
CA VAL A 103 10.35 -8.57 1.67
C VAL A 103 11.77 -8.15 1.29
N THR A 104 11.97 -6.86 1.10
CA THR A 104 13.29 -6.27 0.82
C THR A 104 13.83 -5.50 2.04
N GLY A 105 14.95 -4.81 1.88
CA GLY A 105 15.51 -3.91 2.89
C GLY A 105 14.59 -2.74 3.23
N LYS A 106 14.96 -1.98 4.25
CA LYS A 106 14.23 -0.77 4.65
C LYS A 106 14.43 0.37 3.65
N ASN A 107 13.55 1.36 3.71
CA ASN A 107 13.69 2.60 2.92
C ASN A 107 14.96 3.39 3.26
N THR A 108 15.53 3.21 4.45
CA THR A 108 16.82 3.78 4.90
C THR A 108 18.04 2.95 4.48
N GLU A 109 17.84 1.82 3.81
CA GLU A 109 18.84 0.83 3.41
C GLU A 109 18.81 0.56 1.91
N ASP A 110 18.29 1.48 1.13
CA ASP A 110 18.11 1.35 -0.33
C ASP A 110 17.30 0.10 -0.77
N GLY A 111 16.32 -0.32 0.06
CA GLY A 111 15.59 -1.57 -0.12
C GLY A 111 14.97 -1.77 -1.51
N VAL A 112 14.43 -0.72 -2.13
CA VAL A 112 13.89 -0.79 -3.50
C VAL A 112 15.00 -1.10 -4.50
N ALA A 113 16.13 -0.39 -4.42
CA ALA A 113 17.26 -0.61 -5.31
C ALA A 113 17.84 -2.02 -5.16
N MET A 114 17.94 -2.52 -3.93
CA MET A 114 18.38 -3.91 -3.66
C MET A 114 17.47 -4.95 -4.33
N ALA A 115 16.16 -4.76 -4.26
CA ALA A 115 15.22 -5.67 -4.89
C ALA A 115 15.29 -5.58 -6.42
N ILE A 116 15.38 -4.38 -6.99
CA ILE A 116 15.55 -4.19 -8.45
C ILE A 116 16.84 -4.85 -8.94
N ASP A 117 17.95 -4.68 -8.24
CA ASP A 117 19.23 -5.31 -8.59
C ASP A 117 19.13 -6.85 -8.56
N ARG A 118 18.42 -7.39 -7.57
CA ARG A 118 18.15 -8.85 -7.51
C ARG A 118 17.32 -9.29 -8.70
N ILE A 119 16.22 -8.60 -9.02
CA ILE A 119 15.34 -8.91 -10.15
C ILE A 119 16.12 -8.93 -11.46
N LEU A 120 16.96 -7.93 -11.68
CA LEU A 120 17.78 -7.84 -12.91
C LEU A 120 18.80 -8.98 -13.03
N LYS A 121 19.30 -9.50 -11.90
CA LYS A 121 20.27 -10.61 -11.89
C LYS A 121 19.64 -11.99 -11.95
N THR A 122 18.47 -12.16 -11.36
CA THR A 122 17.85 -13.49 -11.15
C THR A 122 16.52 -13.68 -11.88
N GLY A 123 15.92 -12.60 -12.38
CA GLY A 123 14.57 -12.58 -12.95
C GLY A 123 13.45 -12.64 -11.89
N SER A 124 13.78 -12.56 -10.59
CA SER A 124 12.80 -12.68 -9.48
C SER A 124 13.14 -11.72 -8.35
N PRO A 125 12.14 -11.12 -7.66
CA PRO A 125 12.36 -10.25 -6.51
C PRO A 125 12.79 -11.01 -5.25
#